data_7900760a1b8763dcea6ba6785b02e1f5
#
_entry.id   7900760a1b8763dcea6ba6785b02e1f5
#
_cell.length_a   1.000
_cell.length_b   1.000
_cell.length_c   1.000
_cell.angle_alpha   90.00
_cell.angle_beta   90.00
_cell.angle_gamma   90.00
#
_symmetry.space_group_name_H-M   'P 1'
#
loop_
_entity.id
_entity.type
_entity.pdbx_description
1 polymer ?
#
loop_
_entity_poly.entity_id
_entity_poly.type
_entity_poly.pdbx_seq_one_letter_code
_entity_poly.pdbx_strand_id
1 'polypeptide(L)'
;MTREELRKLPYRELQRVYSAYLEERGFAAGTIAAARNSAFYLWKNDPSLDFWAMLEREDFEAAAAERLRATLRQRGSRNVEGNLNGYLAHLRRFRRFALSEEAEKRPAARKRREGPDIPTPCPEEVRRYLSQWHELENYRDQEEALDRLFQDYAPGNKDIRDILLKAAALNAFYSTNIFSLYPVAEHILALDIDLRLRAGDPSLVEDLKTVEGNGTVRRFYSFATKYCSHHWPEEFPIYDHYVAVTLRHFRDRDAFAPFQDGALEDYRRFREVLRDFRDWYGLGEFSWKELDRYLWQVGKEFFPRKYGKARPR
;
A
#
# COMPACT_ATOMS: atom_id res chain seq x y z
N MET A 1 34.63 9.50 -13.39
CA MET A 1 35.22 9.48 -12.03
C MET A 1 35.62 8.06 -11.71
N THR A 2 36.85 7.89 -11.20
CA THR A 2 37.33 6.56 -10.81
C THR A 2 36.78 6.15 -9.45
N ARG A 3 36.84 4.85 -9.12
CA ARG A 3 36.43 4.32 -7.82
C ARG A 3 37.21 4.95 -6.66
N GLU A 4 38.50 5.21 -6.85
CA GLU A 4 39.33 5.88 -5.82
C GLU A 4 38.94 7.34 -5.59
N GLU A 5 38.52 8.03 -6.64
CA GLU A 5 38.02 9.39 -6.55
C GLU A 5 36.69 9.42 -5.80
N LEU A 6 35.78 8.47 -6.08
CA LEU A 6 34.49 8.33 -5.35
C LEU A 6 34.71 8.09 -3.84
N ARG A 7 35.70 7.27 -3.46
CA ARG A 7 36.01 6.96 -2.07
C ARG A 7 36.47 8.17 -1.26
N LYS A 8 37.13 9.14 -1.92
CA LYS A 8 37.64 10.35 -1.28
C LYS A 8 36.59 11.44 -1.11
N LEU A 9 35.43 11.29 -1.72
CA LEU A 9 34.39 12.31 -1.64
C LEU A 9 33.74 12.36 -0.26
N PRO A 10 33.50 13.58 0.26
CA PRO A 10 32.66 13.77 1.42
C PRO A 10 31.23 13.25 1.17
N TYR A 11 30.55 12.79 2.21
CA TYR A 11 29.20 12.22 2.16
C TYR A 11 28.21 13.00 1.27
N ARG A 12 28.12 14.34 1.46
CA ARG A 12 27.20 15.18 0.68
C ARG A 12 27.57 15.28 -0.79
N GLU A 13 28.85 15.25 -1.09
CA GLU A 13 29.34 15.34 -2.45
C GLU A 13 29.11 14.02 -3.21
N LEU A 14 29.37 12.89 -2.54
CA LEU A 14 29.05 11.57 -3.08
C LEU A 14 27.54 11.41 -3.37
N GLN A 15 26.70 11.93 -2.48
CA GLN A 15 25.25 11.96 -2.72
C GLN A 15 24.86 12.79 -3.97
N ARG A 16 25.52 13.93 -4.20
CA ARG A 16 25.28 14.76 -5.40
C ARG A 16 25.70 14.04 -6.66
N VAL A 17 26.88 13.45 -6.67
CA VAL A 17 27.41 12.70 -7.82
C VAL A 17 26.50 11.51 -8.14
N TYR A 18 26.06 10.78 -7.13
CA TYR A 18 25.12 9.68 -7.32
C TYR A 18 23.75 10.14 -7.82
N SER A 19 23.24 11.28 -7.35
CA SER A 19 21.99 11.86 -7.84
C SER A 19 22.10 12.24 -9.32
N ALA A 20 23.17 12.94 -9.72
CA ALA A 20 23.42 13.32 -11.11
C ALA A 20 23.51 12.07 -12.02
N TYR A 21 24.19 11.01 -11.58
CA TYR A 21 24.24 9.73 -12.27
C TYR A 21 22.84 9.11 -12.51
N LEU A 22 21.93 9.20 -11.52
CA LEU A 22 20.58 8.71 -11.66
C LEU A 22 19.72 9.60 -12.60
N GLU A 23 19.94 10.94 -12.55
CA GLU A 23 19.28 11.91 -13.44
C GLU A 23 19.63 11.66 -14.90
N GLU A 24 20.92 11.48 -15.22
CA GLU A 24 21.40 11.15 -16.57
C GLU A 24 20.77 9.87 -17.13
N ARG A 25 20.36 8.96 -16.23
CA ARG A 25 19.65 7.72 -16.58
C ARG A 25 18.12 7.84 -16.61
N GLY A 26 17.60 9.04 -16.44
CA GLY A 26 16.19 9.34 -16.56
C GLY A 26 15.33 8.81 -15.39
N PHE A 27 15.91 8.67 -14.19
CA PHE A 27 15.12 8.37 -13.00
C PHE A 27 14.30 9.60 -12.58
N ALA A 28 13.06 9.38 -12.10
CA ALA A 28 12.22 10.45 -11.57
C ALA A 28 12.81 11.05 -10.28
N ALA A 29 12.59 12.35 -10.04
CA ALA A 29 13.12 13.08 -8.89
C ALA A 29 12.81 12.41 -7.54
N GLY A 30 11.59 11.89 -7.35
CA GLY A 30 11.21 11.14 -6.14
C GLY A 30 12.02 9.85 -5.95
N THR A 31 12.29 9.11 -7.05
CA THR A 31 13.13 7.91 -7.02
C THR A 31 14.59 8.26 -6.67
N ILE A 32 15.09 9.39 -7.19
CA ILE A 32 16.44 9.88 -6.90
C ILE A 32 16.56 10.25 -5.42
N ALA A 33 15.57 10.96 -4.87
CA ALA A 33 15.56 11.35 -3.46
C ALA A 33 15.50 10.10 -2.54
N ALA A 34 14.66 9.12 -2.85
CA ALA A 34 14.57 7.87 -2.12
C ALA A 34 15.89 7.09 -2.20
N ALA A 35 16.45 6.93 -3.41
CA ALA A 35 17.71 6.23 -3.62
C ALA A 35 18.87 6.89 -2.89
N ARG A 36 18.96 8.23 -2.94
CA ARG A 36 19.97 9.01 -2.24
C ARG A 36 19.94 8.79 -0.73
N ASN A 37 18.75 8.78 -0.13
CA ASN A 37 18.61 8.62 1.32
C ASN A 37 18.84 7.17 1.75
N SER A 38 18.29 6.22 1.00
CA SER A 38 18.32 4.80 1.37
C SER A 38 19.67 4.12 1.10
N ALA A 39 20.34 4.45 0.00
CA ALA A 39 21.64 3.87 -0.33
C ALA A 39 22.73 4.20 0.71
N PHE A 40 22.62 5.36 1.36
CA PHE A 40 23.57 5.82 2.36
C PHE A 40 23.08 5.63 3.81
N TYR A 41 22.00 4.88 4.02
CA TYR A 41 21.42 4.69 5.35
C TYR A 41 22.42 4.09 6.35
N LEU A 42 23.14 3.04 5.95
CA LEU A 42 24.18 2.42 6.78
C LEU A 42 25.34 3.36 7.05
N TRP A 43 25.84 4.05 6.04
CA TRP A 43 26.90 5.03 6.23
C TRP A 43 26.57 6.07 7.31
N LYS A 44 25.34 6.56 7.30
CA LYS A 44 24.88 7.58 8.24
C LYS A 44 24.64 7.03 9.65
N ASN A 45 24.18 5.79 9.78
CA ASN A 45 23.59 5.28 11.01
C ASN A 45 24.38 4.15 11.68
N ASP A 46 25.42 3.64 11.03
CA ASP A 46 26.35 2.64 11.58
C ASP A 46 27.80 3.14 11.46
N PRO A 47 28.27 3.94 12.42
CA PRO A 47 29.63 4.49 12.39
C PRO A 47 30.72 3.44 12.56
N SER A 48 30.39 2.22 12.99
CA SER A 48 31.33 1.10 13.12
C SER A 48 31.60 0.38 11.81
N LEU A 49 30.81 0.67 10.76
CA LEU A 49 30.88 -0.01 9.48
C LEU A 49 31.89 0.65 8.56
N ASP A 50 32.87 -0.12 8.07
CA ASP A 50 33.58 0.27 6.85
C ASP A 50 32.65 0.05 5.65
N PHE A 51 31.98 1.14 5.25
CA PHE A 51 30.96 1.13 4.21
C PHE A 51 31.53 0.67 2.85
N TRP A 52 32.74 1.10 2.51
CA TRP A 52 33.37 0.74 1.25
C TRP A 52 33.83 -0.72 1.23
N ALA A 53 34.44 -1.18 2.32
CA ALA A 53 34.83 -2.58 2.45
C ALA A 53 33.59 -3.50 2.37
N MET A 54 32.46 -3.10 2.96
CA MET A 54 31.22 -3.87 2.85
C MET A 54 30.74 -3.97 1.39
N LEU A 55 30.78 -2.89 0.60
CA LEU A 55 30.36 -2.91 -0.81
C LEU A 55 31.20 -3.86 -1.66
N GLU A 56 32.44 -4.10 -1.27
CA GLU A 56 33.39 -4.95 -2.01
C GLU A 56 33.30 -6.43 -1.70
N ARG A 57 32.56 -6.81 -0.65
CA ARG A 57 32.43 -8.21 -0.25
C ARG A 57 31.74 -9.06 -1.31
N GLU A 58 32.19 -10.32 -1.45
CA GLU A 58 31.50 -11.30 -2.29
C GLU A 58 30.11 -11.62 -1.72
N ASP A 59 30.00 -11.74 -0.40
CA ASP A 59 28.74 -11.99 0.31
C ASP A 59 28.00 -10.67 0.68
N PHE A 60 28.18 -9.62 -0.10
CA PHE A 60 27.62 -8.28 0.13
C PHE A 60 26.16 -8.29 0.54
N GLU A 61 25.31 -9.08 -0.15
CA GLU A 61 23.87 -9.14 0.10
C GLU A 61 23.56 -9.58 1.54
N ALA A 62 24.19 -10.65 1.99
CA ALA A 62 24.00 -11.19 3.32
C ALA A 62 24.53 -10.25 4.39
N ALA A 63 25.76 -9.71 4.18
CA ALA A 63 26.40 -8.79 5.09
C ALA A 63 25.60 -7.47 5.24
N ALA A 64 25.14 -6.91 4.13
CA ALA A 64 24.32 -5.70 4.13
C ALA A 64 22.96 -5.92 4.79
N ALA A 65 22.31 -7.06 4.53
CA ALA A 65 21.03 -7.41 5.15
C ALA A 65 21.14 -7.53 6.68
N GLU A 66 22.17 -8.20 7.17
CA GLU A 66 22.44 -8.34 8.60
C GLU A 66 22.62 -7.00 9.27
N ARG A 67 23.49 -6.15 8.71
CA ARG A 67 23.77 -4.80 9.22
C ARG A 67 22.56 -3.88 9.19
N LEU A 68 21.79 -3.92 8.09
CA LEU A 68 20.54 -3.15 7.99
C LEU A 68 19.53 -3.57 9.04
N ARG A 69 19.34 -4.88 9.27
CA ARG A 69 18.45 -5.37 10.32
C ARG A 69 18.87 -4.87 11.70
N ALA A 70 20.17 -5.00 12.03
CA ALA A 70 20.70 -4.54 13.31
C ALA A 70 20.48 -3.04 13.50
N THR A 71 20.85 -2.23 12.50
CA THR A 71 20.74 -0.77 12.54
C THR A 71 19.27 -0.31 12.60
N LEU A 72 18.37 -0.94 11.84
CA LEU A 72 16.94 -0.64 11.86
C LEU A 72 16.32 -0.96 13.22
N ARG A 73 16.68 -2.09 13.85
CA ARG A 73 16.22 -2.45 15.20
C ARG A 73 16.73 -1.45 16.25
N GLN A 74 18.02 -1.13 16.21
CA GLN A 74 18.62 -0.17 17.13
C GLN A 74 17.98 1.21 17.04
N ARG A 75 17.53 1.62 15.84
CA ARG A 75 16.85 2.88 15.58
C ARG A 75 15.34 2.84 15.84
N GLY A 76 14.82 1.76 16.37
CA GLY A 76 13.39 1.62 16.72
C GLY A 76 12.46 1.52 15.52
N SER A 77 12.94 1.02 14.38
CA SER A 77 12.08 0.79 13.21
C SER A 77 10.97 -0.21 13.54
N ARG A 78 9.73 0.18 13.35
CA ARG A 78 8.55 -0.69 13.60
C ARG A 78 8.37 -1.77 12.53
N ASN A 79 8.92 -1.58 11.34
CA ASN A 79 8.82 -2.53 10.21
C ASN A 79 10.22 -2.81 9.64
N VAL A 80 10.99 -3.64 10.33
CA VAL A 80 12.38 -3.95 9.97
C VAL A 80 12.44 -4.66 8.62
N GLU A 81 11.68 -5.74 8.42
CA GLU A 81 11.75 -6.56 7.20
C GLU A 81 11.14 -5.83 5.98
N GLY A 82 10.07 -5.06 6.17
CA GLY A 82 9.50 -4.23 5.10
C GLY A 82 10.46 -3.18 4.58
N ASN A 83 11.19 -2.53 5.48
CA ASN A 83 12.17 -1.51 5.13
C ASN A 83 13.45 -2.12 4.54
N LEU A 84 13.86 -3.30 5.02
CA LEU A 84 15.08 -3.97 4.61
C LEU A 84 15.21 -4.11 3.08
N ASN A 85 14.19 -4.62 2.43
CA ASN A 85 14.19 -4.85 0.98
C ASN A 85 14.37 -3.56 0.18
N GLY A 86 13.73 -2.48 0.63
CA GLY A 86 13.89 -1.15 0.02
C GLY A 86 15.32 -0.62 0.14
N TYR A 87 15.89 -0.67 1.35
CA TYR A 87 17.27 -0.24 1.57
C TYR A 87 18.28 -1.08 0.80
N LEU A 88 18.12 -2.40 0.77
CA LEU A 88 18.98 -3.30 -0.01
C LEU A 88 18.91 -3.00 -1.50
N ALA A 89 17.73 -2.76 -2.06
CA ALA A 89 17.59 -2.46 -3.48
C ALA A 89 18.36 -1.17 -3.87
N HIS A 90 18.27 -0.12 -3.05
CA HIS A 90 19.00 1.12 -3.27
C HIS A 90 20.50 0.97 -3.05
N LEU A 91 20.91 0.17 -2.07
CA LEU A 91 22.30 -0.09 -1.78
C LEU A 91 22.96 -0.92 -2.89
N ARG A 92 22.26 -1.93 -3.46
CA ARG A 92 22.71 -2.68 -4.66
C ARG A 92 22.94 -1.76 -5.85
N ARG A 93 22.02 -0.83 -6.09
CA ARG A 93 22.13 0.13 -7.18
C ARG A 93 23.33 1.05 -6.98
N PHE A 94 23.54 1.51 -5.75
CA PHE A 94 24.74 2.32 -5.42
C PHE A 94 26.04 1.51 -5.59
N ARG A 95 26.08 0.24 -5.14
CA ARG A 95 27.22 -0.67 -5.32
C ARG A 95 27.63 -0.79 -6.79
N ARG A 96 26.68 -1.01 -7.68
CA ARG A 96 26.94 -1.08 -9.13
C ARG A 96 27.55 0.22 -9.67
N PHE A 97 27.00 1.35 -9.27
CA PHE A 97 27.57 2.64 -9.62
C PHE A 97 29.00 2.80 -9.08
N ALA A 98 29.21 2.50 -7.81
CA ALA A 98 30.47 2.74 -7.09
C ALA A 98 31.60 1.81 -7.53
N LEU A 99 31.26 0.55 -7.92
CA LEU A 99 32.24 -0.45 -8.34
C LEU A 99 32.45 -0.51 -9.87
N SER A 100 31.82 0.38 -10.63
CA SER A 100 31.84 0.37 -12.10
C SER A 100 31.39 -0.98 -12.71
N GLU A 101 30.64 -1.78 -11.97
CA GLU A 101 29.90 -2.89 -12.54
C GLU A 101 28.98 -2.28 -13.60
N GLU A 102 28.98 -2.83 -14.83
CA GLU A 102 28.26 -2.25 -15.97
C GLU A 102 26.90 -1.69 -15.56
N ALA A 103 26.74 -0.39 -15.78
CA ALA A 103 25.52 0.28 -15.40
C ALA A 103 24.35 -0.54 -15.93
N GLU A 104 23.46 -0.94 -15.02
CA GLU A 104 22.24 -1.60 -15.37
C GLU A 104 21.70 -0.95 -16.65
N LYS A 105 21.89 -1.60 -17.80
CA LYS A 105 21.04 -1.30 -18.94
C LYS A 105 19.67 -1.44 -18.36
N ARG A 106 19.01 -0.30 -18.15
CA ARG A 106 17.62 -0.23 -17.71
C ARG A 106 16.96 -1.41 -18.38
N PRO A 107 16.40 -2.43 -17.70
CA PRO A 107 15.63 -3.45 -18.36
C PRO A 107 14.66 -2.64 -19.21
N ALA A 108 14.80 -2.75 -20.55
CA ALA A 108 14.26 -1.81 -21.54
C ALA A 108 12.94 -1.36 -21.00
N ALA A 109 12.84 -0.10 -20.65
CA ALA A 109 11.78 0.36 -19.77
C ALA A 109 10.55 -0.34 -20.31
N ARG A 110 9.98 -1.30 -19.55
CA ARG A 110 8.66 -1.83 -19.88
C ARG A 110 7.95 -0.59 -20.26
N LYS A 111 7.72 -0.34 -21.59
CA LYS A 111 7.23 0.95 -22.11
C LYS A 111 6.27 1.40 -21.06
N ARG A 112 6.65 2.43 -20.27
CA ARG A 112 5.75 2.99 -19.29
C ARG A 112 4.51 3.08 -20.13
N ARG A 113 3.54 2.18 -19.92
CA ARG A 113 2.22 2.43 -20.48
C ARG A 113 2.00 3.81 -19.95
N GLU A 114 2.01 4.78 -20.85
CA GLU A 114 1.67 6.15 -20.51
C GLU A 114 0.37 5.99 -19.75
N GLY A 115 0.51 5.90 -18.43
CA GLY A 115 -0.63 5.81 -17.54
C GLY A 115 -1.36 7.12 -17.69
N PRO A 116 -2.63 7.19 -17.37
CA PRO A 116 -3.35 8.44 -17.40
C PRO A 116 -2.59 9.50 -16.61
N ASP A 117 -2.57 10.72 -17.10
CA ASP A 117 -2.00 11.86 -16.39
C ASP A 117 -2.94 12.20 -15.23
N ILE A 118 -2.65 11.64 -14.05
CA ILE A 118 -3.43 11.84 -12.84
C ILE A 118 -2.79 12.98 -12.04
N PRO A 119 -3.57 14.00 -11.63
CA PRO A 119 -3.06 15.05 -10.76
C PRO A 119 -2.36 14.51 -9.52
N THR A 120 -1.29 15.18 -9.09
CA THR A 120 -0.59 14.79 -7.86
C THR A 120 -1.53 14.96 -6.68
N PRO A 121 -1.67 13.94 -5.80
CA PRO A 121 -2.48 14.06 -4.61
C PRO A 121 -2.04 15.24 -3.75
N CYS A 122 -2.98 16.07 -3.38
CA CYS A 122 -2.80 17.18 -2.45
C CYS A 122 -4.15 17.47 -1.76
N PRO A 123 -4.18 18.24 -0.67
CA PRO A 123 -5.43 18.54 0.02
C PRO A 123 -6.52 19.14 -0.89
N GLU A 124 -6.13 19.99 -1.83
CA GLU A 124 -7.06 20.62 -2.78
C GLU A 124 -7.72 19.60 -3.70
N GLU A 125 -6.93 18.64 -4.22
CA GLU A 125 -7.44 17.57 -5.07
C GLU A 125 -8.38 16.65 -4.30
N VAL A 126 -8.02 16.27 -3.07
CA VAL A 126 -8.90 15.46 -2.22
C VAL A 126 -10.23 16.17 -2.00
N ARG A 127 -10.21 17.45 -1.61
CA ARG A 127 -11.46 18.24 -1.41
C ARG A 127 -12.29 18.35 -2.69
N ARG A 128 -11.65 18.47 -3.85
CA ARG A 128 -12.35 18.50 -5.15
C ARG A 128 -13.13 17.21 -5.38
N TYR A 129 -12.52 16.04 -5.14
CA TYR A 129 -13.21 14.75 -5.28
C TYR A 129 -14.28 14.54 -4.21
N LEU A 130 -14.04 14.99 -2.98
CA LEU A 130 -15.04 14.93 -1.93
C LEU A 130 -16.28 15.79 -2.24
N SER A 131 -16.10 16.96 -2.86
CA SER A 131 -17.25 17.76 -3.31
C SER A 131 -18.06 17.03 -4.39
N GLN A 132 -17.39 16.37 -5.35
CA GLN A 132 -18.05 15.57 -6.39
C GLN A 132 -18.77 14.35 -5.80
N TRP A 133 -18.28 13.77 -4.69
CA TRP A 133 -18.95 12.65 -4.00
C TRP A 133 -20.38 13.00 -3.60
N HIS A 134 -20.64 14.24 -3.19
CA HIS A 134 -21.97 14.68 -2.80
C HIS A 134 -22.96 14.71 -3.97
N GLU A 135 -22.49 14.77 -5.21
CA GLU A 135 -23.30 14.70 -6.42
C GLU A 135 -23.63 13.27 -6.84
N LEU A 136 -22.93 12.27 -6.29
CA LEU A 136 -23.13 10.85 -6.58
C LEU A 136 -24.24 10.25 -5.68
N GLU A 137 -25.50 10.72 -5.85
CA GLU A 137 -26.63 10.36 -4.97
C GLU A 137 -26.75 8.86 -4.72
N ASN A 138 -26.67 8.03 -5.75
CA ASN A 138 -26.79 6.59 -5.59
C ASN A 138 -25.74 5.99 -4.64
N TYR A 139 -24.47 6.43 -4.70
CA TYR A 139 -23.41 5.92 -3.82
C TYR A 139 -23.54 6.47 -2.41
N ARG A 140 -23.90 7.75 -2.28
CA ARG A 140 -24.16 8.39 -0.99
C ARG A 140 -25.32 7.70 -0.25
N ASP A 141 -26.44 7.51 -0.92
CA ASP A 141 -27.63 6.93 -0.29
C ASP A 141 -27.41 5.46 0.10
N GLN A 142 -26.64 4.70 -0.70
CA GLN A 142 -26.24 3.33 -0.34
C GLN A 142 -25.30 3.32 0.88
N GLU A 143 -24.33 4.25 0.94
CA GLU A 143 -23.44 4.36 2.08
C GLU A 143 -24.21 4.75 3.35
N GLU A 144 -25.11 5.73 3.29
CA GLU A 144 -25.95 6.13 4.42
C GLU A 144 -26.87 4.99 4.90
N ALA A 145 -27.41 4.21 3.97
CA ALA A 145 -28.23 3.05 4.31
C ALA A 145 -27.42 1.97 5.04
N LEU A 146 -26.17 1.74 4.62
CA LEU A 146 -25.26 0.83 5.31
C LEU A 146 -24.86 1.39 6.68
N ASP A 147 -24.53 2.67 6.78
CA ASP A 147 -24.16 3.29 8.06
C ASP A 147 -25.31 3.13 9.07
N ARG A 148 -26.58 3.40 8.69
CA ARG A 148 -27.75 3.13 9.53
C ARG A 148 -27.87 1.67 9.92
N LEU A 149 -27.69 0.75 8.95
CA LEU A 149 -27.79 -0.67 9.23
C LEU A 149 -26.74 -1.14 10.23
N PHE A 150 -25.49 -0.70 10.07
CA PHE A 150 -24.38 -1.17 10.89
C PHE A 150 -24.26 -0.45 12.23
N GLN A 151 -24.72 0.81 12.32
CA GLN A 151 -24.56 1.64 13.54
C GLN A 151 -25.84 1.71 14.37
N ASP A 152 -27.00 1.79 13.71
CA ASP A 152 -28.27 2.06 14.42
C ASP A 152 -29.13 0.80 14.55
N TYR A 153 -29.35 0.05 13.44
CA TYR A 153 -30.29 -1.07 13.47
C TYR A 153 -29.69 -2.38 13.96
N ALA A 154 -28.45 -2.68 13.57
CA ALA A 154 -27.77 -3.94 13.92
C ALA A 154 -26.30 -3.70 14.31
N PRO A 155 -26.01 -2.94 15.38
CA PRO A 155 -24.63 -2.57 15.71
C PRO A 155 -23.77 -3.72 16.21
N GLY A 156 -24.35 -4.81 16.70
CA GLY A 156 -23.64 -6.01 17.18
C GLY A 156 -23.60 -7.13 16.16
N ASN A 157 -22.79 -8.15 16.47
CA ASN A 157 -22.60 -9.35 15.63
C ASN A 157 -22.88 -10.63 16.42
N LYS A 158 -23.96 -10.64 17.22
CA LYS A 158 -24.37 -11.77 18.08
C LYS A 158 -25.60 -12.51 17.56
N ASP A 159 -26.33 -11.94 16.62
CA ASP A 159 -27.49 -12.56 15.98
C ASP A 159 -27.18 -12.82 14.50
N ILE A 160 -27.32 -14.08 14.08
CA ILE A 160 -27.04 -14.48 12.70
C ILE A 160 -27.94 -13.75 11.68
N ARG A 161 -29.14 -13.37 12.07
CA ARG A 161 -30.09 -12.65 11.20
C ARG A 161 -29.61 -11.24 10.90
N ASP A 162 -29.07 -10.57 11.90
CA ASP A 162 -28.46 -9.23 11.74
C ASP A 162 -27.20 -9.30 10.88
N ILE A 163 -26.37 -10.32 11.09
CA ILE A 163 -25.18 -10.55 10.28
C ILE A 163 -25.56 -10.83 8.82
N LEU A 164 -26.60 -11.66 8.59
CA LEU A 164 -27.10 -11.95 7.24
C LEU A 164 -27.61 -10.70 6.53
N LEU A 165 -28.37 -9.84 7.22
CA LEU A 165 -28.85 -8.57 6.64
C LEU A 165 -27.67 -7.66 6.26
N LYS A 166 -26.70 -7.49 7.14
CA LYS A 166 -25.48 -6.71 6.87
C LYS A 166 -24.70 -7.29 5.69
N ALA A 167 -24.46 -8.59 5.69
CA ALA A 167 -23.75 -9.27 4.60
C ALA A 167 -24.49 -9.17 3.25
N ALA A 168 -25.82 -9.30 3.26
CA ALA A 168 -26.63 -9.17 2.05
C ALA A 168 -26.60 -7.75 1.48
N ALA A 169 -26.76 -6.73 2.33
CA ALA A 169 -26.69 -5.33 1.92
C ALA A 169 -25.31 -4.97 1.33
N LEU A 170 -24.23 -5.35 2.01
CA LEU A 170 -22.87 -5.15 1.48
C LEU A 170 -22.66 -5.86 0.15
N ASN A 171 -23.09 -7.13 0.04
CA ASN A 171 -22.93 -7.89 -1.18
C ASN A 171 -23.67 -7.25 -2.36
N ALA A 172 -24.87 -6.73 -2.12
CA ALA A 172 -25.68 -6.06 -3.14
C ALA A 172 -25.07 -4.72 -3.57
N PHE A 173 -24.73 -3.85 -2.62
CA PHE A 173 -24.29 -2.49 -2.92
C PHE A 173 -22.85 -2.42 -3.47
N TYR A 174 -21.96 -3.27 -2.96
CA TYR A 174 -20.57 -3.31 -3.40
C TYR A 174 -20.25 -4.39 -4.44
N SER A 175 -21.24 -5.19 -4.86
CA SER A 175 -21.08 -6.30 -5.82
C SER A 175 -19.89 -7.21 -5.44
N THR A 176 -19.85 -7.67 -4.18
CA THR A 176 -18.76 -8.49 -3.67
C THR A 176 -18.77 -9.94 -4.16
N ASN A 177 -19.80 -10.31 -4.95
CA ASN A 177 -19.95 -11.60 -5.63
C ASN A 177 -19.94 -12.82 -4.69
N ILE A 178 -20.57 -12.69 -3.53
CA ILE A 178 -20.75 -13.80 -2.59
C ILE A 178 -22.07 -14.50 -2.95
N PHE A 179 -21.99 -15.71 -3.51
CA PHE A 179 -23.17 -16.46 -3.93
C PHE A 179 -23.91 -17.15 -2.76
N SER A 180 -23.19 -17.50 -1.69
CA SER A 180 -23.78 -18.11 -0.50
C SER A 180 -23.39 -17.31 0.73
N LEU A 181 -24.34 -16.56 1.28
CA LEU A 181 -24.10 -15.66 2.42
C LEU A 181 -24.17 -16.38 3.77
N TYR A 182 -24.91 -17.49 3.87
CA TYR A 182 -25.11 -18.16 5.14
C TYR A 182 -23.79 -18.67 5.77
N PRO A 183 -22.90 -19.37 5.04
CA PRO A 183 -21.59 -19.75 5.59
C PRO A 183 -20.72 -18.56 6.02
N VAL A 184 -20.85 -17.42 5.33
CA VAL A 184 -20.14 -16.18 5.71
C VAL A 184 -20.69 -15.65 7.03
N ALA A 185 -22.01 -15.65 7.20
CA ALA A 185 -22.63 -15.19 8.45
C ALA A 185 -22.32 -16.12 9.64
N GLU A 186 -22.32 -17.45 9.43
CA GLU A 186 -21.89 -18.40 10.45
C GLU A 186 -20.43 -18.18 10.86
N HIS A 187 -19.55 -17.92 9.89
CA HIS A 187 -18.14 -17.64 10.14
C HIS A 187 -17.97 -16.36 10.97
N ILE A 188 -18.65 -15.27 10.62
CA ILE A 188 -18.63 -14.01 11.38
C ILE A 188 -19.13 -14.22 12.81
N LEU A 189 -20.24 -14.95 12.99
CA LEU A 189 -20.80 -15.25 14.29
C LEU A 189 -19.83 -16.06 15.16
N ALA A 190 -19.20 -17.08 14.56
CA ALA A 190 -18.25 -17.95 15.25
C ALA A 190 -16.97 -17.23 15.68
N LEU A 191 -16.51 -16.22 14.91
CA LEU A 191 -15.35 -15.41 15.23
C LEU A 191 -15.57 -14.46 16.40
N ASP A 192 -16.81 -14.20 16.81
CA ASP A 192 -17.15 -13.28 17.91
C ASP A 192 -16.42 -11.92 17.82
N ILE A 193 -16.64 -11.21 16.73
CA ILE A 193 -15.80 -10.12 16.25
C ILE A 193 -15.89 -8.80 17.01
N ASP A 194 -16.91 -8.59 17.85
CA ASP A 194 -17.25 -7.27 18.39
C ASP A 194 -16.15 -6.62 19.24
N LEU A 195 -15.44 -7.41 20.06
CA LEU A 195 -14.33 -6.89 20.88
C LEU A 195 -13.13 -6.53 20.00
N ARG A 196 -12.85 -7.35 18.99
CA ARG A 196 -11.73 -7.13 18.05
C ARG A 196 -11.98 -5.93 17.13
N LEU A 197 -13.24 -5.71 16.74
CA LEU A 197 -13.66 -4.51 16.01
C LEU A 197 -13.37 -3.25 16.82
N ARG A 198 -13.81 -3.21 18.08
CA ARG A 198 -13.59 -2.05 18.99
C ARG A 198 -12.10 -1.81 19.28
N ALA A 199 -11.31 -2.87 19.31
CA ALA A 199 -9.87 -2.77 19.51
C ALA A 199 -9.09 -2.35 18.24
N GLY A 200 -9.75 -2.20 17.10
CA GLY A 200 -9.09 -1.90 15.82
C GLY A 200 -8.08 -2.97 15.39
N ASP A 201 -8.31 -4.25 15.77
CA ASP A 201 -7.39 -5.36 15.52
C ASP A 201 -7.31 -5.69 14.02
N PRO A 202 -6.21 -5.37 13.32
CA PRO A 202 -6.10 -5.62 11.88
C PRO A 202 -6.05 -7.10 11.53
N SER A 203 -5.73 -8.00 12.48
CA SER A 203 -5.72 -9.43 12.23
C SER A 203 -7.14 -9.98 12.05
N LEU A 204 -8.15 -9.27 12.54
CA LEU A 204 -9.55 -9.62 12.33
C LEU A 204 -9.91 -9.74 10.84
N VAL A 205 -9.41 -8.82 10.01
CA VAL A 205 -9.67 -8.86 8.57
C VAL A 205 -9.08 -10.11 7.93
N GLU A 206 -7.90 -10.56 8.39
CA GLU A 206 -7.25 -11.78 7.90
C GLU A 206 -8.09 -13.02 8.20
N ASP A 207 -8.64 -13.09 9.41
CA ASP A 207 -9.49 -14.20 9.82
C ASP A 207 -10.85 -14.16 9.10
N LEU A 208 -11.46 -12.98 9.03
CA LEU A 208 -12.79 -12.79 8.45
C LEU A 208 -12.82 -13.01 6.94
N LYS A 209 -11.71 -12.71 6.23
CA LYS A 209 -11.66 -12.86 4.77
C LYS A 209 -11.66 -14.32 4.30
N THR A 210 -11.29 -15.27 5.17
CA THR A 210 -11.10 -16.67 4.80
C THR A 210 -12.26 -17.52 5.34
N VAL A 211 -13.19 -17.88 4.46
CA VAL A 211 -14.39 -18.63 4.84
C VAL A 211 -14.32 -20.05 4.30
N GLU A 212 -14.46 -21.02 5.20
CA GLU A 212 -14.59 -22.44 4.87
C GLU A 212 -16.07 -22.82 4.75
N GLY A 213 -16.46 -23.40 3.62
CA GLY A 213 -17.83 -23.85 3.42
C GLY A 213 -17.92 -24.88 2.29
N ASN A 214 -18.76 -25.92 2.49
CA ASN A 214 -18.98 -27.00 1.53
C ASN A 214 -17.69 -27.64 0.98
N GLY A 215 -16.68 -27.84 1.84
CA GLY A 215 -15.40 -28.44 1.47
C GLY A 215 -14.50 -27.54 0.63
N THR A 216 -14.81 -26.26 0.51
CA THR A 216 -14.00 -25.27 -0.21
C THR A 216 -13.65 -24.08 0.67
N VAL A 217 -12.41 -23.56 0.51
CA VAL A 217 -11.96 -22.33 1.15
C VAL A 217 -12.12 -21.19 0.14
N ARG A 218 -12.79 -20.13 0.54
CA ARG A 218 -12.96 -18.91 -0.27
C ARG A 218 -12.42 -17.70 0.45
N ARG A 219 -11.87 -16.75 -0.29
CA ARG A 219 -11.31 -15.51 0.26
C ARG A 219 -12.13 -14.32 -0.23
N PHE A 220 -12.73 -13.60 0.72
CA PHE A 220 -13.58 -12.43 0.48
C PHE A 220 -12.94 -11.17 1.06
N TYR A 221 -11.72 -10.85 0.64
CA TYR A 221 -10.91 -9.80 1.24
C TYR A 221 -11.59 -8.42 1.19
N SER A 222 -12.07 -8.00 0.01
CA SER A 222 -12.77 -6.71 -0.14
C SER A 222 -14.06 -6.64 0.70
N PHE A 223 -14.78 -7.76 0.85
CA PHE A 223 -15.93 -7.85 1.73
C PHE A 223 -15.53 -7.68 3.20
N ALA A 224 -14.51 -8.41 3.65
CA ALA A 224 -14.04 -8.36 5.02
C ALA A 224 -13.62 -6.94 5.45
N THR A 225 -12.88 -6.23 4.60
CA THR A 225 -12.48 -4.85 4.89
C THR A 225 -13.68 -3.91 4.97
N LYS A 226 -14.66 -4.04 4.09
CA LYS A 226 -15.89 -3.24 4.09
C LYS A 226 -16.75 -3.53 5.32
N TYR A 227 -16.89 -4.81 5.69
CA TYR A 227 -17.66 -5.22 6.87
C TYR A 227 -17.08 -4.59 8.14
N CYS A 228 -15.75 -4.66 8.32
CA CYS A 228 -15.09 -4.01 9.46
C CYS A 228 -15.19 -2.48 9.40
N SER A 229 -15.04 -1.89 8.22
CA SER A 229 -15.08 -0.44 8.03
C SER A 229 -16.44 0.18 8.36
N HIS A 230 -17.57 -0.46 7.97
CA HIS A 230 -18.89 0.05 8.33
C HIS A 230 -19.18 -0.03 9.83
N HIS A 231 -18.49 -0.90 10.58
CA HIS A 231 -18.53 -0.90 12.04
C HIS A 231 -17.60 0.17 12.66
N TRP A 232 -16.36 0.29 12.14
CA TRP A 232 -15.33 1.17 12.71
C TRP A 232 -14.47 1.80 11.60
N PRO A 233 -14.98 2.83 10.90
CA PRO A 233 -14.32 3.43 9.74
C PRO A 233 -12.95 4.05 10.08
N GLU A 234 -12.76 4.54 11.30
CA GLU A 234 -11.50 5.16 11.72
C GLU A 234 -10.37 4.14 11.92
N GLU A 235 -10.70 2.87 12.14
CA GLU A 235 -9.72 1.81 12.36
C GLU A 235 -9.54 0.90 11.14
N PHE A 236 -10.56 0.79 10.29
CA PHE A 236 -10.56 -0.17 9.20
C PHE A 236 -10.74 0.48 7.84
N PRO A 237 -9.66 1.01 7.21
CA PRO A 237 -9.72 1.47 5.83
C PRO A 237 -10.14 0.36 4.88
N ILE A 238 -10.93 0.73 3.85
CA ILE A 238 -11.46 -0.21 2.86
C ILE A 238 -10.40 -0.58 1.83
N TYR A 239 -10.24 -1.88 1.57
CA TYR A 239 -9.55 -2.37 0.38
C TYR A 239 -10.56 -2.54 -0.76
N ASP A 240 -10.30 -1.84 -1.86
CA ASP A 240 -11.04 -1.98 -3.10
C ASP A 240 -10.07 -2.07 -4.30
N HIS A 241 -10.56 -2.62 -5.41
CA HIS A 241 -9.77 -2.72 -6.63
C HIS A 241 -9.29 -1.36 -7.13
N TYR A 242 -10.17 -0.34 -7.12
CA TYR A 242 -9.83 1.00 -7.59
C TYR A 242 -8.83 1.69 -6.67
N VAL A 243 -8.98 1.52 -5.36
CA VAL A 243 -7.98 1.97 -4.37
C VAL A 243 -6.63 1.31 -4.64
N ALA A 244 -6.61 -0.01 -4.85
CA ALA A 244 -5.38 -0.75 -5.08
C ALA A 244 -4.65 -0.34 -6.37
N VAL A 245 -5.37 -0.15 -7.49
CA VAL A 245 -4.75 0.27 -8.75
C VAL A 245 -4.24 1.71 -8.67
N THR A 246 -4.95 2.59 -7.96
CA THR A 246 -4.54 3.99 -7.73
C THR A 246 -3.27 4.06 -6.88
N LEU A 247 -3.19 3.30 -5.78
CA LEU A 247 -1.99 3.22 -4.95
C LEU A 247 -0.79 2.67 -5.72
N ARG A 248 -0.98 1.63 -6.54
CA ARG A 248 0.10 1.09 -7.41
C ARG A 248 0.57 2.12 -8.42
N HIS A 249 -0.36 2.87 -9.03
CA HIS A 249 0.00 3.94 -9.96
C HIS A 249 0.88 5.02 -9.30
N PHE A 250 0.47 5.53 -8.14
CA PHE A 250 1.24 6.54 -7.41
C PHE A 250 2.56 5.99 -6.87
N ARG A 251 2.62 4.72 -6.45
CA ARG A 251 3.88 4.06 -6.13
C ARG A 251 4.85 4.08 -7.32
N ASP A 252 4.35 3.71 -8.49
CA ASP A 252 5.18 3.59 -9.70
C ASP A 252 5.60 4.96 -10.26
N ARG A 253 4.77 5.99 -10.05
CA ARG A 253 5.02 7.35 -10.47
C ARG A 253 5.94 8.10 -9.49
N ASP A 254 5.60 8.08 -8.21
CA ASP A 254 6.15 8.98 -7.19
C ASP A 254 7.01 8.28 -6.16
N ALA A 255 7.03 6.94 -6.15
CA ALA A 255 7.78 6.11 -5.20
C ALA A 255 7.49 6.45 -3.71
N PHE A 256 6.24 6.79 -3.38
CA PHE A 256 5.86 7.20 -2.03
C PHE A 256 6.08 6.10 -0.98
N ALA A 257 5.99 4.83 -1.36
CA ALA A 257 6.26 3.69 -0.51
C ALA A 257 6.83 2.52 -1.31
N PRO A 258 7.78 1.74 -0.75
CA PRO A 258 8.27 0.53 -1.37
C PRO A 258 7.35 -0.65 -1.04
N PHE A 259 6.56 -1.11 -2.00
CA PHE A 259 5.76 -2.33 -1.85
C PHE A 259 5.58 -3.06 -3.18
N GLN A 260 5.38 -4.38 -3.11
CA GLN A 260 5.03 -5.21 -4.27
C GLN A 260 3.51 -5.26 -4.43
N ASP A 261 3.02 -5.58 -5.63
CA ASP A 261 1.58 -5.61 -5.92
C ASP A 261 0.76 -6.47 -4.96
N GLY A 262 1.29 -7.65 -4.59
CA GLY A 262 0.65 -8.57 -3.66
C GLY A 262 0.64 -8.10 -2.20
N ALA A 263 1.45 -7.11 -1.85
CA ALA A 263 1.51 -6.60 -0.47
C ALA A 263 0.21 -5.95 -0.01
N LEU A 264 -0.60 -5.44 -0.95
CA LEU A 264 -1.90 -4.85 -0.63
C LEU A 264 -2.97 -5.91 -0.27
N GLU A 265 -2.71 -7.21 -0.46
CA GLU A 265 -3.58 -8.32 -0.07
C GLU A 265 -3.35 -8.79 1.38
N ASP A 266 -2.31 -8.28 2.03
CA ASP A 266 -2.09 -8.34 3.48
C ASP A 266 -2.62 -7.05 4.11
N TYR A 267 -3.58 -7.17 5.02
CA TYR A 267 -4.30 -6.00 5.55
C TYR A 267 -3.43 -5.08 6.40
N ARG A 268 -2.48 -5.63 7.15
CA ARG A 268 -1.53 -4.82 7.94
C ARG A 268 -0.67 -3.99 7.01
N ARG A 269 -0.15 -4.63 5.95
CA ARG A 269 0.67 -3.94 4.96
C ARG A 269 -0.11 -2.91 4.16
N PHE A 270 -1.37 -3.21 3.81
CA PHE A 270 -2.28 -2.25 3.17
C PHE A 270 -2.47 -1.00 4.03
N ARG A 271 -2.73 -1.14 5.34
CA ARG A 271 -2.84 0.00 6.28
C ARG A 271 -1.54 0.82 6.35
N GLU A 272 -0.38 0.16 6.34
CA GLU A 272 0.92 0.85 6.31
C GLU A 272 1.09 1.66 5.03
N VAL A 273 0.80 1.07 3.88
CA VAL A 273 0.88 1.75 2.57
C VAL A 273 -0.06 2.96 2.51
N LEU A 274 -1.27 2.87 3.06
CA LEU A 274 -2.18 4.01 3.14
C LEU A 274 -1.65 5.12 4.05
N ARG A 275 -0.99 4.78 5.19
CA ARG A 275 -0.33 5.79 6.04
C ARG A 275 0.82 6.44 5.29
N ASP A 276 1.67 5.64 4.63
CA ASP A 276 2.77 6.15 3.82
C ASP A 276 2.26 7.10 2.73
N PHE A 277 1.14 6.76 2.07
CA PHE A 277 0.47 7.61 1.08
C PHE A 277 -0.02 8.92 1.70
N ARG A 278 -0.77 8.84 2.80
CA ARG A 278 -1.31 10.00 3.50
C ARG A 278 -0.19 10.96 3.95
N ASP A 279 0.87 10.40 4.53
CA ASP A 279 1.98 11.18 5.06
C ASP A 279 2.84 11.79 3.93
N TRP A 280 3.04 11.05 2.83
CA TRP A 280 3.80 11.52 1.68
C TRP A 280 3.19 12.75 1.01
N TYR A 281 1.87 12.75 0.86
CA TYR A 281 1.15 13.82 0.17
C TYR A 281 0.57 14.88 1.13
N GLY A 282 0.87 14.81 2.43
CA GLY A 282 0.41 15.78 3.41
C GLY A 282 -1.11 15.75 3.65
N LEU A 283 -1.73 14.57 3.55
CA LEU A 283 -3.17 14.37 3.63
C LEU A 283 -3.65 14.00 5.05
N GLY A 284 -2.90 14.37 6.08
CA GLY A 284 -3.17 13.98 7.47
C GLY A 284 -4.47 14.53 8.06
N GLU A 285 -5.07 15.54 7.43
CA GLU A 285 -6.37 16.12 7.84
C GLU A 285 -7.58 15.23 7.47
N PHE A 286 -7.40 14.29 6.51
CA PHE A 286 -8.49 13.47 6.01
C PHE A 286 -8.59 12.14 6.76
N SER A 287 -9.83 11.73 7.06
CA SER A 287 -10.17 10.41 7.58
C SER A 287 -9.92 9.29 6.54
N TRP A 288 -9.87 8.05 7.00
CA TRP A 288 -9.73 6.91 6.07
C TRP A 288 -10.89 6.80 5.09
N LYS A 289 -12.10 7.15 5.53
CA LYS A 289 -13.30 7.15 4.69
C LYS A 289 -13.22 8.20 3.57
N GLU A 290 -12.71 9.38 3.86
CA GLU A 290 -12.49 10.43 2.86
C GLU A 290 -11.39 10.06 1.86
N LEU A 291 -10.29 9.48 2.35
CA LEU A 291 -9.22 8.98 1.47
C LEU A 291 -9.68 7.81 0.59
N ASP A 292 -10.52 6.91 1.12
CA ASP A 292 -11.12 5.84 0.34
C ASP A 292 -11.98 6.42 -0.81
N ARG A 293 -12.88 7.36 -0.51
CA ARG A 293 -13.71 8.04 -1.51
C ARG A 293 -12.86 8.72 -2.59
N TYR A 294 -11.80 9.39 -2.20
CA TYR A 294 -10.85 10.01 -3.12
C TYR A 294 -10.17 8.98 -4.02
N LEU A 295 -9.50 7.99 -3.44
CA LEU A 295 -8.76 6.97 -4.18
C LEU A 295 -9.67 6.14 -5.09
N TRP A 296 -10.88 5.83 -4.63
CA TRP A 296 -11.87 5.09 -5.39
C TRP A 296 -12.35 5.88 -6.61
N GLN A 297 -12.66 7.16 -6.45
CA GLN A 297 -13.11 8.03 -7.56
C GLN A 297 -11.99 8.20 -8.60
N VAL A 298 -10.76 8.50 -8.17
CA VAL A 298 -9.59 8.55 -9.04
C VAL A 298 -9.41 7.21 -9.78
N GLY A 299 -9.49 6.11 -9.06
CA GLY A 299 -9.36 4.78 -9.66
C GLY A 299 -10.44 4.49 -10.69
N LYS A 300 -11.68 4.87 -10.42
CA LYS A 300 -12.81 4.68 -11.33
C LYS A 300 -12.71 5.57 -12.58
N GLU A 301 -12.25 6.80 -12.43
CA GLU A 301 -12.08 7.75 -13.53
C GLU A 301 -10.94 7.32 -14.47
N PHE A 302 -9.78 7.03 -13.92
CA PHE A 302 -8.57 6.82 -14.72
C PHE A 302 -8.26 5.36 -15.06
N PHE A 303 -8.84 4.40 -14.31
CA PHE A 303 -8.67 2.95 -14.53
C PHE A 303 -10.01 2.21 -14.67
N PRO A 304 -10.95 2.67 -15.53
CA PRO A 304 -12.25 2.03 -15.65
C PRO A 304 -12.10 0.55 -16.04
N ARG A 305 -12.80 -0.33 -15.33
CA ARG A 305 -12.88 -1.75 -15.71
C ARG A 305 -13.59 -1.86 -17.04
N LYS A 306 -12.94 -2.45 -18.02
CA LYS A 306 -13.59 -2.90 -19.25
C LYS A 306 -14.38 -4.16 -18.91
N TYR A 307 -15.65 -4.02 -18.59
CA TYR A 307 -16.56 -5.16 -18.55
C TYR A 307 -16.60 -5.73 -19.97
N GLY A 308 -16.11 -6.95 -20.15
CA GLY A 308 -16.16 -7.63 -21.44
C GLY A 308 -17.58 -7.57 -21.98
N LYS A 309 -17.74 -7.23 -23.27
CA LYS A 309 -19.00 -7.37 -23.98
C LYS A 309 -19.52 -8.78 -23.68
N ALA A 310 -20.75 -8.88 -23.15
CA ALA A 310 -21.42 -10.15 -22.98
C ALA A 310 -21.27 -10.93 -24.29
N ARG A 311 -20.72 -12.14 -24.24
CA ARG A 311 -20.72 -13.02 -25.43
C ARG A 311 -22.20 -13.16 -25.82
N PRO A 312 -22.58 -12.88 -27.05
CA PRO A 312 -23.94 -13.17 -27.51
C PRO A 312 -24.20 -14.67 -27.29
N ARG A 313 -25.35 -14.98 -26.70
CA ARG A 313 -25.82 -16.34 -26.50
C ARG A 313 -26.10 -17.01 -27.84
#